data_2b240349fc172d69446f75d5afba5dc5
#
_entry.id   2b240349fc172d69446f75d5afba5dc5
#
_cell.length_a   1.000
_cell.length_b   1.000
_cell.length_c   1.000
_cell.angle_alpha   90.00
_cell.angle_beta   90.00
_cell.angle_gamma   90.00
#
_symmetry.space_group_name_H-M   'P 1'
#
loop_
_entity.id
_entity.type
_entity.pdbx_description
1 polymer ?
#
loop_
_entity_poly.entity_id
_entity_poly.type
_entity_poly.pdbx_seq_one_letter_code
_entity_poly.pdbx_strand_id
1 'polypeptide(L)'
;MNSKLPIQDFIQIDTFSDADNRSRDGSVNLTLRRLFVIYNTCRILLAIALLSLLIIPNSAELISQFDRTMFVAGSSLLLLSALILLGGTGRWLYSAQTHIFGLILFDITLIAMIVGAAGGILSGFSVLYLITVFAAATMIRDRALATVIAAIAVLAVLMDTAWMVSRSEATINMLLSAGLLGSLLFALSLL
;
A
#
# COMPACT_ATOMS: atom_id res chain seq x y z
N MET A 1 32.37 47.81 -35.22
CA MET A 1 32.23 46.35 -35.16
C MET A 1 31.05 46.04 -34.26
N ASN A 2 29.86 45.80 -34.86
CA ASN A 2 28.64 45.48 -34.14
C ASN A 2 28.39 43.95 -34.20
N SER A 3 28.75 43.23 -33.15
CA SER A 3 28.42 41.83 -33.02
C SER A 3 27.00 41.72 -32.41
N LYS A 4 26.00 41.64 -33.30
CA LYS A 4 24.66 41.21 -32.91
C LYS A 4 24.74 39.70 -32.65
N LEU A 5 24.76 39.31 -31.39
CA LEU A 5 24.52 37.91 -31.01
C LEU A 5 23.12 37.51 -31.47
N PRO A 6 22.94 36.37 -32.16
CA PRO A 6 21.65 35.95 -32.67
C PRO A 6 20.75 35.50 -31.52
N ILE A 7 19.72 36.27 -31.23
CA ILE A 7 18.64 35.96 -30.26
C ILE A 7 17.92 34.63 -30.61
N GLN A 8 18.07 34.14 -31.82
CA GLN A 8 17.46 32.90 -32.31
C GLN A 8 17.96 31.64 -31.61
N ASP A 9 19.22 31.60 -31.14
CA ASP A 9 19.77 30.42 -30.45
C ASP A 9 19.19 30.22 -29.05
N PHE A 10 18.75 31.28 -28.38
CA PHE A 10 18.11 31.18 -27.06
C PHE A 10 16.70 30.58 -27.12
N ILE A 11 15.93 30.88 -28.17
CA ILE A 11 14.55 30.36 -28.32
C ILE A 11 14.55 28.86 -28.64
N GLN A 12 15.59 28.37 -29.31
CA GLN A 12 15.69 26.96 -29.70
C GLN A 12 16.05 26.06 -28.53
N ILE A 13 16.80 26.56 -27.53
CA ILE A 13 17.17 25.79 -26.32
C ILE A 13 15.96 25.60 -25.42
N ASP A 14 15.11 26.59 -25.27
CA ASP A 14 13.90 26.50 -24.41
C ASP A 14 12.86 25.52 -24.99
N THR A 15 12.70 25.47 -26.34
CA THR A 15 11.75 24.55 -26.97
C THR A 15 12.18 23.09 -26.88
N PHE A 16 13.49 22.80 -26.93
CA PHE A 16 14.03 21.46 -26.75
C PHE A 16 13.88 20.98 -25.31
N SER A 17 14.10 21.84 -24.32
CA SER A 17 13.92 21.54 -22.90
C SER A 17 12.46 21.21 -22.55
N ASP A 18 11.50 21.95 -23.10
CA ASP A 18 10.08 21.73 -22.88
C ASP A 18 9.55 20.45 -23.55
N ALA A 19 10.07 20.10 -24.72
CA ALA A 19 9.69 18.85 -25.40
C ALA A 19 10.21 17.62 -24.67
N ASP A 20 11.43 17.66 -24.12
CA ASP A 20 12.02 16.57 -23.33
C ASP A 20 11.32 16.40 -21.99
N ASN A 21 10.95 17.48 -21.31
CA ASN A 21 10.18 17.44 -20.07
C ASN A 21 8.76 16.87 -20.30
N ARG A 22 8.07 17.24 -21.36
CA ARG A 22 6.75 16.68 -21.71
C ARG A 22 6.80 15.19 -22.04
N SER A 23 7.84 14.73 -22.70
CA SER A 23 8.02 13.31 -23.02
C SER A 23 8.35 12.48 -21.77
N ARG A 24 9.12 13.02 -20.85
CA ARG A 24 9.41 12.41 -19.54
C ARG A 24 8.17 12.33 -18.66
N ASP A 25 7.40 13.40 -18.57
CA ASP A 25 6.15 13.41 -17.79
C ASP A 25 5.12 12.42 -18.35
N GLY A 26 5.03 12.29 -19.67
CA GLY A 26 4.17 11.29 -20.32
C GLY A 26 4.56 9.86 -19.99
N SER A 27 5.84 9.53 -20.00
CA SER A 27 6.36 8.19 -19.71
C SER A 27 6.21 7.81 -18.23
N VAL A 28 6.43 8.75 -17.32
CA VAL A 28 6.26 8.56 -15.87
C VAL A 28 4.78 8.29 -15.53
N ASN A 29 3.87 9.04 -16.14
CA ASN A 29 2.43 8.83 -15.92
C ASN A 29 1.93 7.47 -16.42
N LEU A 30 2.46 6.97 -17.54
CA LEU A 30 2.13 5.64 -18.06
C LEU A 30 2.64 4.53 -17.14
N THR A 31 3.83 4.67 -16.59
CA THR A 31 4.42 3.69 -15.66
C THR A 31 3.64 3.65 -14.34
N LEU A 32 3.33 4.80 -13.77
CA LEU A 32 2.50 4.89 -12.55
C LEU A 32 1.12 4.27 -12.76
N ARG A 33 0.49 4.52 -13.91
CA ARG A 33 -0.79 3.92 -14.25
C ARG A 33 -0.72 2.40 -14.31
N ARG A 34 0.33 1.83 -14.91
CA ARG A 34 0.52 0.37 -14.96
C ARG A 34 0.73 -0.21 -13.58
N LEU A 35 1.58 0.39 -12.75
CA LEU A 35 1.81 -0.04 -11.37
C LEU A 35 0.51 -0.01 -10.55
N PHE A 36 -0.27 1.04 -10.71
CA PHE A 36 -1.56 1.15 -10.02
C PHE A 36 -2.55 0.06 -10.44
N VAL A 37 -2.67 -0.21 -11.74
CA VAL A 37 -3.53 -1.29 -12.25
C VAL A 37 -3.09 -2.65 -11.70
N ILE A 38 -1.78 -2.93 -11.69
CA ILE A 38 -1.23 -4.16 -11.13
C ILE A 38 -1.56 -4.25 -9.63
N TYR A 39 -1.30 -3.18 -8.88
CA TYR A 39 -1.61 -3.12 -7.45
C TYR A 39 -3.09 -3.37 -7.17
N ASN A 40 -3.98 -2.69 -7.89
CA ASN A 40 -5.41 -2.86 -7.70
C ASN A 40 -5.90 -4.27 -8.08
N THR A 41 -5.33 -4.87 -9.13
CA THR A 41 -5.60 -6.27 -9.49
C THR A 41 -5.15 -7.22 -8.39
N CYS A 42 -3.96 -7.02 -7.82
CA CYS A 42 -3.49 -7.80 -6.67
C CYS A 42 -4.43 -7.66 -5.46
N ARG A 43 -4.97 -6.47 -5.19
CA ARG A 43 -5.95 -6.24 -4.12
C ARG A 43 -7.24 -7.04 -4.33
N ILE A 44 -7.76 -7.06 -5.57
CA ILE A 44 -8.95 -7.84 -5.91
C ILE A 44 -8.69 -9.34 -5.69
N LEU A 45 -7.58 -9.85 -6.22
CA LEU A 45 -7.21 -11.25 -6.05
C LEU A 45 -7.04 -11.62 -4.58
N LEU A 46 -6.39 -10.75 -3.81
CA LEU A 46 -6.21 -10.92 -2.37
C LEU A 46 -7.57 -10.96 -1.64
N ALA A 47 -8.45 -10.01 -1.92
CA ALA A 47 -9.76 -9.94 -1.28
C ALA A 47 -10.60 -11.18 -1.61
N ILE A 48 -10.56 -11.66 -2.86
CA ILE A 48 -11.23 -12.90 -3.28
C ILE A 48 -10.63 -14.09 -2.54
N ALA A 49 -9.30 -14.18 -2.44
CA ALA A 49 -8.62 -15.25 -1.72
C ALA A 49 -9.01 -15.26 -0.23
N LEU A 50 -9.04 -14.10 0.43
CA LEU A 50 -9.47 -13.97 1.83
C LEU A 50 -10.93 -14.39 2.03
N LEU A 51 -11.82 -13.97 1.13
CA LEU A 51 -13.22 -14.37 1.20
C LEU A 51 -13.43 -15.86 0.88
N SER A 52 -12.61 -16.44 0.00
CA SER A 52 -12.68 -17.88 -0.31
C SER A 52 -12.26 -18.76 0.86
N LEU A 53 -11.37 -18.28 1.74
CA LEU A 53 -11.03 -18.98 2.98
C LEU A 53 -12.25 -19.23 3.88
N LEU A 54 -13.26 -18.36 3.83
CA LEU A 54 -14.48 -18.52 4.62
C LEU A 54 -15.39 -19.67 4.13
N ILE A 55 -15.20 -20.13 2.91
CA ILE A 55 -16.00 -21.21 2.29
C ILE A 55 -15.46 -22.58 2.69
N ILE A 56 -14.18 -22.65 3.11
CA ILE A 56 -13.55 -23.91 3.49
C ILE A 56 -14.08 -24.36 4.86
N PRO A 57 -14.70 -25.56 4.97
CA PRO A 57 -15.38 -25.99 6.22
C PRO A 57 -14.47 -26.04 7.46
N ASN A 58 -13.18 -26.33 7.30
CA ASN A 58 -12.19 -26.43 8.38
C ASN A 58 -11.54 -25.09 8.74
N SER A 59 -11.82 -24.02 7.99
CA SER A 59 -11.31 -22.69 8.30
C SER A 59 -11.98 -22.10 9.55
N ALA A 60 -13.11 -22.66 9.97
CA ALA A 60 -13.79 -22.27 11.20
C ALA A 60 -12.91 -22.46 12.45
N GLU A 61 -12.02 -23.47 12.49
CA GLU A 61 -11.07 -23.66 13.57
C GLU A 61 -9.92 -22.65 13.53
N LEU A 62 -9.47 -22.25 12.35
CA LEU A 62 -8.44 -21.24 12.15
C LEU A 62 -8.96 -19.82 12.45
N ILE A 63 -10.26 -19.59 12.24
CA ILE A 63 -10.92 -18.29 12.41
C ILE A 63 -11.79 -18.24 13.67
N SER A 64 -12.07 -19.39 14.32
CA SER A 64 -13.03 -19.51 15.43
C SER A 64 -12.61 -18.82 16.73
N GLN A 65 -11.32 -18.50 16.86
CA GLN A 65 -10.83 -17.70 18.00
C GLN A 65 -11.01 -16.19 17.79
N PHE A 66 -11.42 -15.76 16.60
CA PHE A 66 -11.39 -14.37 16.18
C PHE A 66 -12.74 -13.91 15.62
N ASP A 67 -12.92 -12.60 15.60
CA ASP A 67 -14.15 -11.94 15.21
C ASP A 67 -14.41 -12.12 13.69
N ARG A 68 -15.07 -13.25 13.34
CA ARG A 68 -15.44 -13.60 11.96
C ARG A 68 -16.10 -12.43 11.25
N THR A 69 -16.88 -11.65 11.98
CA THR A 69 -17.57 -10.46 11.45
C THR A 69 -16.59 -9.39 11.02
N MET A 70 -15.56 -9.11 11.82
CA MET A 70 -14.49 -8.15 11.47
C MET A 70 -13.69 -8.62 10.27
N PHE A 71 -13.34 -9.90 10.18
CA PHE A 71 -12.61 -10.46 9.05
C PHE A 71 -13.41 -10.33 7.75
N VAL A 72 -14.71 -10.68 7.77
CA VAL A 72 -15.60 -10.54 6.63
C VAL A 72 -15.77 -9.08 6.23
N ALA A 73 -15.99 -8.19 7.20
CA ALA A 73 -16.14 -6.76 6.94
C ALA A 73 -14.88 -6.15 6.32
N GLY A 74 -13.71 -6.44 6.88
CA GLY A 74 -12.42 -5.96 6.34
C GLY A 74 -12.16 -6.46 4.92
N SER A 75 -12.35 -7.75 4.68
CA SER A 75 -12.15 -8.37 3.36
C SER A 75 -13.17 -7.85 2.31
N SER A 76 -14.44 -7.65 2.71
CA SER A 76 -15.48 -7.11 1.85
C SER A 76 -15.23 -5.64 1.50
N LEU A 77 -14.78 -4.82 2.47
CA LEU A 77 -14.42 -3.43 2.24
C LEU A 77 -13.20 -3.32 1.33
N LEU A 78 -12.22 -4.23 1.48
CA LEU A 78 -11.05 -4.28 0.59
C LEU A 78 -11.50 -4.56 -0.86
N LEU A 79 -12.38 -5.54 -1.06
CA LEU A 79 -12.92 -5.86 -2.38
C LEU A 79 -13.73 -4.70 -2.95
N LEU A 80 -14.63 -4.12 -2.16
CA LEU A 80 -15.49 -3.02 -2.60
C LEU A 80 -14.66 -1.80 -3.01
N SER A 81 -13.66 -1.42 -2.20
CA SER A 81 -12.77 -0.30 -2.51
C SER A 81 -11.97 -0.55 -3.80
N ALA A 82 -11.51 -1.77 -4.02
CA ALA A 82 -10.77 -2.13 -5.23
C ALA A 82 -11.68 -2.12 -6.48
N LEU A 83 -12.95 -2.54 -6.37
CA LEU A 83 -13.93 -2.48 -7.46
C LEU A 83 -14.33 -1.05 -7.82
N ILE A 84 -14.52 -0.17 -6.82
CA ILE A 84 -14.80 1.25 -7.04
C ILE A 84 -13.65 1.90 -7.83
N LEU A 85 -12.41 1.57 -7.48
CA LEU A 85 -11.24 2.08 -8.19
C LEU A 85 -11.12 1.54 -9.62
N LEU A 86 -11.59 0.32 -9.88
CA LEU A 86 -11.61 -0.25 -11.23
C LEU A 86 -12.68 0.43 -12.10
N GLY A 87 -13.83 0.80 -11.52
CA GLY A 87 -15.04 1.26 -12.24
C GLY A 87 -14.99 2.68 -12.82
N GLY A 88 -13.87 3.44 -12.71
CA GLY A 88 -13.77 4.69 -13.46
C GLY A 88 -13.33 5.94 -12.70
N THR A 89 -13.24 5.89 -11.39
CA THR A 89 -12.67 7.01 -10.59
C THR A 89 -11.14 7.05 -10.67
N GLY A 90 -10.52 6.02 -11.26
CA GLY A 90 -9.07 5.90 -11.42
C GLY A 90 -8.41 7.08 -12.14
N ARG A 91 -9.11 7.78 -13.04
CA ARG A 91 -8.56 8.96 -13.72
C ARG A 91 -8.27 10.13 -12.78
N TRP A 92 -9.04 10.25 -11.71
CA TRP A 92 -8.88 11.33 -10.71
C TRP A 92 -7.76 11.04 -9.72
N LEU A 93 -7.55 9.77 -9.37
CA LEU A 93 -6.53 9.38 -8.40
C LEU A 93 -5.09 9.56 -8.91
N TYR A 94 -4.87 9.46 -10.22
CA TYR A 94 -3.51 9.61 -10.78
C TYR A 94 -2.99 11.05 -10.75
N SER A 95 -3.88 12.02 -10.56
CA SER A 95 -3.51 13.44 -10.65
C SER A 95 -2.87 13.99 -9.39
N ALA A 96 -3.04 13.36 -8.23
CA ALA A 96 -2.49 13.87 -6.99
C ALA A 96 -1.88 12.77 -6.13
N GLN A 97 -0.61 12.88 -5.81
CA GLN A 97 0.15 11.99 -4.94
C GLN A 97 -0.51 11.81 -3.57
N THR A 98 -1.23 12.83 -3.10
CA THR A 98 -2.02 12.82 -1.87
C THR A 98 -3.13 11.76 -1.88
N HIS A 99 -3.76 11.52 -3.03
CA HIS A 99 -4.83 10.51 -3.14
C HIS A 99 -4.27 9.09 -3.06
N ILE A 100 -3.08 8.84 -3.65
CA ILE A 100 -2.38 7.55 -3.56
C ILE A 100 -2.00 7.28 -2.10
N PHE A 101 -1.47 8.30 -1.41
CA PHE A 101 -1.16 8.23 0.02
C PHE A 101 -2.39 7.86 0.86
N GLY A 102 -3.51 8.55 0.66
CA GLY A 102 -4.77 8.27 1.37
C GLY A 102 -5.30 6.86 1.11
N LEU A 103 -5.18 6.37 -0.14
CA LEU A 103 -5.58 5.02 -0.51
C LEU A 103 -4.76 3.95 0.23
N ILE A 104 -3.43 4.11 0.23
CA ILE A 104 -2.53 3.16 0.90
C ILE A 104 -2.75 3.19 2.42
N LEU A 105 -2.99 4.36 3.00
CA LEU A 105 -3.33 4.48 4.41
C LEU A 105 -4.63 3.74 4.75
N PHE A 106 -5.64 3.88 3.90
CA PHE A 106 -6.88 3.14 4.02
C PHE A 106 -6.65 1.62 3.94
N ASP A 107 -5.80 1.17 3.02
CA ASP A 107 -5.45 -0.24 2.90
C ASP A 107 -4.74 -0.78 4.15
N ILE A 108 -3.79 -0.04 4.72
CA ILE A 108 -3.13 -0.43 5.97
C ILE A 108 -4.16 -0.60 7.08
N THR A 109 -5.15 0.30 7.17
CA THR A 109 -6.22 0.20 8.17
C THR A 109 -7.08 -1.04 7.97
N LEU A 110 -7.44 -1.37 6.72
CA LEU A 110 -8.20 -2.60 6.42
C LEU A 110 -7.39 -3.86 6.71
N ILE A 111 -6.09 -3.85 6.38
CA ILE A 111 -5.18 -4.96 6.67
C ILE A 111 -5.02 -5.14 8.17
N ALA A 112 -4.87 -4.06 8.94
CA ALA A 112 -4.83 -4.11 10.41
C ALA A 112 -6.10 -4.79 10.96
N MET A 113 -7.27 -4.40 10.44
CA MET A 113 -8.54 -5.01 10.82
C MET A 113 -8.60 -6.50 10.49
N ILE A 114 -8.11 -6.91 9.31
CA ILE A 114 -8.08 -8.32 8.87
C ILE A 114 -7.08 -9.12 9.70
N VAL A 115 -5.88 -8.60 9.92
CA VAL A 115 -4.82 -9.26 10.69
C VAL A 115 -5.24 -9.39 12.15
N GLY A 116 -5.78 -8.33 12.77
CA GLY A 116 -6.30 -8.36 14.12
C GLY A 116 -7.42 -9.39 14.30
N ALA A 117 -8.35 -9.45 13.33
CA ALA A 117 -9.45 -10.44 13.33
C ALA A 117 -8.96 -11.87 13.10
N ALA A 118 -7.86 -12.07 12.41
CA ALA A 118 -7.30 -13.40 12.10
C ALA A 118 -6.32 -13.93 13.16
N GLY A 119 -6.09 -13.21 14.25
CA GLY A 119 -5.18 -13.64 15.32
C GLY A 119 -3.86 -12.90 15.37
N GLY A 120 -3.83 -11.72 14.78
CA GLY A 120 -2.68 -10.84 14.83
C GLY A 120 -1.49 -11.37 14.03
N ILE A 121 -0.30 -11.05 14.51
CA ILE A 121 0.95 -11.30 13.79
C ILE A 121 1.24 -12.77 13.53
N LEU A 122 0.77 -13.67 14.40
CA LEU A 122 1.00 -15.11 14.25
C LEU A 122 0.15 -15.76 13.16
N SER A 123 -0.89 -15.09 12.68
CA SER A 123 -1.80 -15.63 11.67
C SER A 123 -1.18 -15.80 10.26
N GLY A 124 0.06 -15.34 10.03
CA GLY A 124 0.66 -15.31 8.70
C GLY A 124 0.10 -14.21 7.79
N PHE A 125 -1.06 -13.62 8.09
CA PHE A 125 -1.62 -12.51 7.31
C PHE A 125 -0.85 -11.20 7.49
N SER A 126 0.05 -11.13 8.47
CA SER A 126 0.97 -10.01 8.68
C SER A 126 1.86 -9.72 7.46
N VAL A 127 2.08 -10.70 6.58
CA VAL A 127 2.76 -10.53 5.28
C VAL A 127 2.04 -9.50 4.39
N LEU A 128 0.74 -9.27 4.58
CA LEU A 128 -0.02 -8.28 3.82
C LEU A 128 0.49 -6.85 4.04
N TYR A 129 0.99 -6.54 5.24
CA TYR A 129 1.63 -5.26 5.51
C TYR A 129 2.86 -5.05 4.61
N LEU A 130 3.68 -6.10 4.41
CA LEU A 130 4.86 -6.04 3.55
C LEU A 130 4.50 -5.71 2.11
N ILE A 131 3.46 -6.36 1.58
CA ILE A 131 2.98 -6.13 0.20
C ILE A 131 2.51 -4.68 0.05
N THR A 132 1.79 -4.16 1.04
CA THR A 132 1.24 -2.80 0.97
C THR A 132 2.34 -1.74 1.11
N VAL A 133 3.31 -1.93 2.02
CA VAL A 133 4.44 -1.01 2.18
C VAL A 133 5.36 -1.06 0.96
N PHE A 134 5.58 -2.24 0.37
CA PHE A 134 6.33 -2.36 -0.88
C PHE A 134 5.65 -1.62 -2.03
N ALA A 135 4.32 -1.76 -2.16
CA ALA A 135 3.55 -1.01 -3.14
C ALA A 135 3.66 0.49 -2.91
N ALA A 136 3.60 0.94 -1.65
CA ALA A 136 3.80 2.33 -1.28
C ALA A 136 5.17 2.85 -1.71
N ALA A 137 6.24 2.12 -1.38
CA ALA A 137 7.62 2.48 -1.72
C ALA A 137 7.85 2.59 -3.24
N THR A 138 7.12 1.77 -4.03
CA THR A 138 7.24 1.79 -5.51
C THR A 138 6.38 2.85 -6.18
N MET A 139 5.24 3.23 -5.58
CA MET A 139 4.26 4.15 -6.18
C MET A 139 4.45 5.60 -5.73
N ILE A 140 4.96 5.81 -4.52
CA ILE A 140 5.16 7.14 -3.95
C ILE A 140 6.56 7.62 -4.28
N ARG A 141 6.63 8.72 -5.03
CA ARG A 141 7.90 9.33 -5.46
C ARG A 141 8.62 10.04 -4.31
N ASP A 142 7.88 10.49 -3.31
CA ASP A 142 8.43 11.18 -2.14
C ASP A 142 8.80 10.14 -1.07
N ARG A 143 10.11 10.00 -0.84
CA ARG A 143 10.65 9.07 0.17
C ARG A 143 10.16 9.38 1.57
N ALA A 144 9.93 10.65 1.91
CA ALA A 144 9.42 11.02 3.21
C ALA A 144 8.02 10.46 3.45
N LEU A 145 7.13 10.56 2.43
CA LEU A 145 5.78 9.98 2.50
C LEU A 145 5.81 8.44 2.58
N ALA A 146 6.69 7.78 1.83
CA ALA A 146 6.86 6.33 1.90
C ALA A 146 7.31 5.88 3.30
N THR A 147 8.24 6.61 3.91
CA THR A 147 8.71 6.34 5.29
C THR A 147 7.59 6.55 6.31
N VAL A 148 6.76 7.57 6.15
CA VAL A 148 5.58 7.79 7.02
C VAL A 148 4.60 6.63 6.92
N ILE A 149 4.34 6.10 5.72
CA ILE A 149 3.48 4.93 5.53
C ILE A 149 4.06 3.70 6.26
N ALA A 150 5.37 3.45 6.11
CA ALA A 150 6.02 2.35 6.81
C ALA A 150 5.93 2.52 8.33
N ALA A 151 6.13 3.74 8.85
CA ALA A 151 5.98 4.03 10.28
C ALA A 151 4.55 3.76 10.78
N ILE A 152 3.54 4.12 9.98
CA ILE A 152 2.14 3.83 10.31
C ILE A 152 1.86 2.33 10.27
N ALA A 153 2.42 1.59 9.30
CA ALA A 153 2.29 0.14 9.25
C ALA A 153 2.95 -0.53 10.46
N VAL A 154 4.13 -0.07 10.87
CA VAL A 154 4.81 -0.54 12.09
C VAL A 154 3.96 -0.24 13.33
N LEU A 155 3.37 0.96 13.40
CA LEU A 155 2.47 1.33 14.50
C LEU A 155 1.24 0.41 14.55
N ALA A 156 0.64 0.09 13.41
CA ALA A 156 -0.48 -0.85 13.32
C ALA A 156 -0.09 -2.24 13.85
N VAL A 157 1.07 -2.76 13.43
CA VAL A 157 1.63 -4.03 13.92
C VAL A 157 1.83 -4.01 15.44
N LEU A 158 2.35 -2.91 15.98
CA LEU A 158 2.55 -2.75 17.43
C LEU A 158 1.22 -2.66 18.19
N MET A 159 0.22 -1.97 17.61
CA MET A 159 -1.14 -1.91 18.19
C MET A 159 -1.79 -3.29 18.24
N ASP A 160 -1.71 -4.07 17.15
CA ASP A 160 -2.22 -5.44 17.12
C ASP A 160 -1.52 -6.30 18.18
N THR A 161 -0.19 -6.17 18.33
CA THR A 161 0.58 -6.89 19.34
C THR A 161 0.19 -6.47 20.74
N ALA A 162 0.06 -5.17 21.01
CA ALA A 162 -0.34 -4.64 22.31
C ALA A 162 -1.75 -5.11 22.71
N TRP A 163 -2.67 -5.16 21.75
CA TRP A 163 -4.01 -5.69 21.97
C TRP A 163 -4.00 -7.15 22.39
N MET A 164 -3.17 -7.98 21.74
CA MET A 164 -2.99 -9.39 22.10
C MET A 164 -2.34 -9.57 23.47
N VAL A 165 -1.34 -8.75 23.81
CA VAL A 165 -0.72 -8.73 25.15
C VAL A 165 -1.75 -8.44 26.21
N SER A 166 -2.66 -7.49 25.98
CA SER A 166 -3.70 -7.11 26.95
C SER A 166 -4.69 -8.24 27.22
N ARG A 167 -4.84 -9.20 26.30
CA ARG A 167 -5.69 -10.38 26.45
C ARG A 167 -4.97 -11.59 27.06
N SER A 168 -3.74 -11.43 27.55
CA SER A 168 -2.90 -12.49 28.13
C SER A 168 -2.54 -13.64 27.16
N GLU A 169 -2.64 -13.41 25.86
CA GLU A 169 -2.35 -14.39 24.81
C GLU A 169 -0.93 -14.21 24.24
N ALA A 170 -0.17 -13.24 24.76
CA ALA A 170 1.13 -12.92 24.22
C ALA A 170 2.22 -13.90 24.63
N THR A 171 2.91 -14.42 23.64
CA THR A 171 4.13 -15.19 23.79
C THR A 171 5.35 -14.36 23.40
N ILE A 172 6.54 -14.72 23.91
CA ILE A 172 7.82 -14.10 23.55
C ILE A 172 8.03 -14.13 22.02
N ASN A 173 7.56 -15.18 21.35
CA ASN A 173 7.61 -15.33 19.92
C ASN A 173 6.82 -14.24 19.16
N MET A 174 5.72 -13.74 19.72
CA MET A 174 4.95 -12.63 19.15
C MET A 174 5.75 -11.33 19.14
N LEU A 175 6.40 -11.01 20.23
CA LEU A 175 7.24 -9.80 20.33
C LEU A 175 8.42 -9.85 19.38
N LEU A 176 9.06 -11.01 19.24
CA LEU A 176 10.13 -11.22 18.26
C LEU A 176 9.62 -11.07 16.83
N SER A 177 8.48 -11.66 16.51
CA SER A 177 7.86 -11.56 15.16
C SER A 177 7.46 -10.13 14.84
N ALA A 178 6.91 -9.38 15.82
CA ALA A 178 6.57 -7.97 15.67
C ALA A 178 7.82 -7.10 15.40
N GLY A 179 8.89 -7.34 16.14
CA GLY A 179 10.16 -6.64 15.96
C GLY A 179 10.80 -6.92 14.59
N LEU A 180 10.82 -8.18 14.16
CA LEU A 180 11.33 -8.58 12.85
C LEU A 180 10.48 -7.97 11.73
N LEU A 181 9.16 -8.06 11.81
CA LEU A 181 8.26 -7.49 10.82
C LEU A 181 8.41 -5.97 10.75
N GLY A 182 8.46 -5.30 11.89
CA GLY A 182 8.65 -3.85 11.95
C GLY A 182 9.98 -3.39 11.34
N SER A 183 11.07 -4.10 11.62
CA SER A 183 12.38 -3.80 11.04
C SER A 183 12.40 -4.03 9.53
N LEU A 184 11.73 -5.08 9.04
CA LEU A 184 11.62 -5.38 7.62
C LEU A 184 10.77 -4.34 6.88
N LEU A 185 9.65 -3.91 7.47
CA LEU A 185 8.80 -2.83 6.91
C LEU A 185 9.58 -1.53 6.78
N PHE A 186 10.38 -1.20 7.80
CA PHE A 186 11.20 0.00 7.77
C PHE A 186 12.33 -0.10 6.73
N ALA A 187 13.03 -1.24 6.67
CA ALA A 187 14.06 -1.48 5.65
C ALA A 187 13.49 -1.38 4.22
N LEU A 188 12.27 -1.90 4.02
CA LEU A 188 11.60 -1.85 2.72
C LEU A 188 11.24 -0.42 2.29
N SER A 189 10.95 0.47 3.23
CA SER A 189 10.63 1.87 2.94
C SER A 189 11.83 2.70 2.48
N LEU A 190 13.05 2.23 2.79
CA LEU A 190 14.30 2.90 2.39
C LEU A 190 14.79 2.51 0.99
N LEU A 191 14.21 1.46 0.40
CA LEU A 191 14.55 0.96 -0.92
C LEU A 191 13.96 1.81 -2.03
#